data_4be50ac54fc1d1cd0b4d080e289710c5
#
_entry.id   4be50ac54fc1d1cd0b4d080e289710c5
#
_cell.length_a   1.000
_cell.length_b   1.000
_cell.length_c   1.000
_cell.angle_alpha   90.00
_cell.angle_beta   90.00
_cell.angle_gamma   90.00
#
_symmetry.space_group_name_H-M   'P 1'
#
loop_
_entity.id
_entity.type
_entity.pdbx_description
1 polymer ?
#
loop_
_entity_poly.entity_id
_entity_poly.type
_entity_poly.pdbx_seq_one_letter_code
_entity_poly.pdbx_strand_id
1 'polypeptide(L)'
;MKIDTHQHYWRYQPQDFGWISDSMPVLQRDFAPADCLEPMHAAGITASIAVQARSMEQETDFLLQLASDNPSVLGVVGWTDLRSAQLQERLEHWTQNPALRGFRHIVQDEPDVPGLLSDAAFQRGVAHLQRKGLSYDVLLFGHQLPDAQAFCARRDQHWLVLDHVGKPALRNWGQADVASRWRKDLRALARLPHLMCKLSGLVTETAWSTAKAVSAGDHAAILQCYDEALEAFGPQRLMYGSDWPVCQLAALYGAVAETALQWASSRLSVSEQDAFWSANAVRAYGLTLPSST
;
A
#
# COMPACT_ATOMS: atom_id res chain seq x y z
N MET A 1 -4.95 -18.32 -5.95
CA MET A 1 -5.68 -17.09 -5.52
C MET A 1 -4.78 -15.90 -5.79
N LYS A 2 -5.33 -14.78 -6.31
CA LYS A 2 -4.60 -13.51 -6.42
C LYS A 2 -5.21 -12.51 -5.45
N ILE A 3 -4.36 -11.75 -4.75
CA ILE A 3 -4.74 -10.79 -3.71
C ILE A 3 -4.28 -9.39 -4.15
N ASP A 4 -5.20 -8.43 -4.10
CA ASP A 4 -4.90 -7.02 -4.21
C ASP A 4 -4.59 -6.47 -2.81
N THR A 5 -3.33 -6.16 -2.54
CA THR A 5 -2.88 -5.79 -1.19
C THR A 5 -3.10 -4.32 -0.84
N HIS A 6 -3.77 -3.55 -1.72
CA HIS A 6 -3.95 -2.13 -1.48
C HIS A 6 -5.24 -1.60 -2.12
N GLN A 7 -6.32 -1.64 -1.37
CA GLN A 7 -7.59 -1.01 -1.73
C GLN A 7 -8.10 -0.13 -0.59
N HIS A 8 -8.83 0.92 -0.95
CA HIS A 8 -9.47 1.81 0.00
C HIS A 8 -10.98 1.76 -0.16
N TYR A 9 -11.68 1.89 0.96
CA TYR A 9 -13.13 1.94 1.01
C TYR A 9 -13.54 3.06 1.95
N TRP A 10 -14.56 3.83 1.59
CA TRP A 10 -15.03 4.90 2.43
C TRP A 10 -16.49 5.27 2.17
N ARG A 11 -17.10 5.91 3.15
CA ARG A 11 -18.28 6.75 2.99
C ARG A 11 -17.79 8.20 2.93
N TYR A 12 -18.00 8.85 1.79
CA TYR A 12 -17.42 10.14 1.52
C TYR A 12 -18.12 11.25 2.32
N GLN A 13 -17.35 11.98 3.09
CA GLN A 13 -17.74 13.22 3.74
C GLN A 13 -16.60 14.23 3.52
N PRO A 14 -16.84 15.38 2.87
CA PRO A 14 -15.77 16.33 2.52
C PRO A 14 -14.87 16.74 3.68
N GLN A 15 -15.46 16.88 4.88
CA GLN A 15 -14.73 17.27 6.09
C GLN A 15 -13.74 16.18 6.58
N ASP A 16 -13.99 14.91 6.25
CA ASP A 16 -13.17 13.77 6.72
C ASP A 16 -12.05 13.44 5.73
N PHE A 17 -12.18 13.87 4.47
CA PHE A 17 -11.27 13.54 3.37
C PHE A 17 -10.64 14.80 2.78
N GLY A 18 -10.03 15.62 3.64
CA GLY A 18 -9.42 16.90 3.22
C GLY A 18 -8.32 16.77 2.15
N TRP A 19 -7.77 15.57 1.94
CA TRP A 19 -6.83 15.29 0.85
C TRP A 19 -7.50 15.10 -0.52
N ILE A 20 -8.82 14.83 -0.57
CA ILE A 20 -9.60 14.73 -1.81
C ILE A 20 -10.02 16.14 -2.24
N SER A 21 -9.27 16.74 -3.15
CA SER A 21 -9.53 18.11 -3.65
C SER A 21 -10.57 18.13 -4.77
N ASP A 22 -10.98 19.33 -5.17
CA ASP A 22 -11.90 19.56 -6.30
C ASP A 22 -11.33 19.06 -7.65
N SER A 23 -10.02 18.85 -7.74
CA SER A 23 -9.40 18.23 -8.92
C SER A 23 -9.57 16.70 -8.97
N MET A 24 -10.16 16.10 -7.93
CA MET A 24 -10.36 14.66 -7.77
C MET A 24 -11.86 14.25 -7.71
N PRO A 25 -12.75 14.75 -8.58
CA PRO A 25 -14.20 14.57 -8.44
C PRO A 25 -14.64 13.11 -8.50
N VAL A 26 -13.86 12.25 -9.17
CA VAL A 26 -14.12 10.81 -9.25
C VAL A 26 -14.06 10.13 -7.88
N LEU A 27 -13.33 10.69 -6.92
CA LEU A 27 -13.17 10.17 -5.57
C LEU A 27 -14.21 10.73 -4.57
N GLN A 28 -14.97 11.77 -4.95
CA GLN A 28 -15.95 12.45 -4.09
C GLN A 28 -17.29 11.69 -4.04
N ARG A 29 -17.25 10.40 -3.74
CA ARG A 29 -18.40 9.53 -3.55
C ARG A 29 -18.07 8.36 -2.62
N ASP A 30 -19.07 7.61 -2.22
CA ASP A 30 -18.87 6.36 -1.48
C ASP A 30 -18.19 5.30 -2.35
N PHE A 31 -17.33 4.49 -1.73
CA PHE A 31 -16.70 3.32 -2.33
C PHE A 31 -16.76 2.14 -1.37
N ALA A 32 -17.33 1.05 -1.86
CA ALA A 32 -17.51 -0.21 -1.14
C ALA A 32 -16.87 -1.38 -1.93
N PRO A 33 -16.61 -2.54 -1.30
CA PRO A 33 -16.06 -3.69 -2.00
C PRO A 33 -16.86 -4.10 -3.25
N ALA A 34 -18.18 -4.00 -3.20
CA ALA A 34 -19.06 -4.31 -4.32
C ALA A 34 -18.77 -3.50 -5.59
N ASP A 35 -18.28 -2.25 -5.45
CA ASP A 35 -17.93 -1.37 -6.59
C ASP A 35 -16.70 -1.87 -7.36
N CYS A 36 -15.87 -2.73 -6.77
CA CYS A 36 -14.64 -3.25 -7.38
C CYS A 36 -14.71 -4.75 -7.72
N LEU A 37 -15.72 -5.49 -7.25
CA LEU A 37 -15.78 -6.95 -7.42
C LEU A 37 -15.70 -7.40 -8.87
N GLU A 38 -16.49 -6.78 -9.76
CA GLU A 38 -16.53 -7.16 -11.18
C GLU A 38 -15.17 -6.95 -11.86
N PRO A 39 -14.58 -5.73 -11.87
CA PRO A 39 -13.28 -5.52 -12.52
C PRO A 39 -12.14 -6.30 -11.85
N MET A 40 -12.22 -6.54 -10.55
CA MET A 40 -11.26 -7.37 -9.81
C MET A 40 -11.33 -8.83 -10.28
N HIS A 41 -12.54 -9.42 -10.35
CA HIS A 41 -12.74 -10.78 -10.82
C HIS A 41 -12.39 -10.96 -12.30
N ALA A 42 -12.69 -9.96 -13.15
CA ALA A 42 -12.28 -9.97 -14.57
C ALA A 42 -10.77 -10.05 -14.73
N ALA A 43 -9.99 -9.49 -13.80
CA ALA A 43 -8.53 -9.61 -13.74
C ALA A 43 -8.05 -10.92 -13.07
N GLY A 44 -8.97 -11.79 -12.63
CA GLY A 44 -8.64 -13.03 -11.90
C GLY A 44 -8.14 -12.79 -10.46
N ILE A 45 -8.41 -11.61 -9.90
CA ILE A 45 -8.10 -11.25 -8.52
C ILE A 45 -9.37 -11.48 -7.69
N THR A 46 -9.25 -12.19 -6.57
CA THR A 46 -10.42 -12.68 -5.83
C THR A 46 -10.46 -12.21 -4.38
N ALA A 47 -9.42 -11.51 -3.94
CA ALA A 47 -9.33 -11.03 -2.57
C ALA A 47 -8.58 -9.69 -2.51
N SER A 48 -8.80 -8.94 -1.42
CA SER A 48 -8.16 -7.66 -1.18
C SER A 48 -7.76 -7.46 0.29
N ILE A 49 -6.90 -6.46 0.51
CA ILE A 49 -6.61 -5.86 1.81
C ILE A 49 -7.14 -4.43 1.80
N ALA A 50 -7.97 -4.10 2.78
CA ALA A 50 -8.46 -2.76 3.01
C ALA A 50 -7.42 -1.93 3.76
N VAL A 51 -7.04 -0.79 3.21
CA VAL A 51 -6.05 0.12 3.81
C VAL A 51 -6.73 1.44 4.18
N GLN A 52 -6.37 2.00 5.33
CA GLN A 52 -6.92 3.28 5.78
C GLN A 52 -6.71 4.40 4.75
N ALA A 53 -7.67 5.33 4.65
CA ALA A 53 -7.62 6.50 3.77
C ALA A 53 -7.64 7.83 4.55
N ARG A 54 -7.91 7.80 5.86
CA ARG A 54 -7.93 8.96 6.76
C ARG A 54 -7.35 8.62 8.13
N SER A 55 -6.87 9.66 8.82
CA SER A 55 -6.16 9.52 10.10
C SER A 55 -7.13 9.66 11.27
N MET A 56 -8.07 8.70 11.41
CA MET A 56 -9.01 8.63 12.54
C MET A 56 -9.36 7.18 12.88
N GLU A 57 -9.55 6.91 14.16
CA GLU A 57 -9.74 5.55 14.68
C GLU A 57 -11.05 4.91 14.26
N GLN A 58 -12.08 5.72 14.08
CA GLN A 58 -13.39 5.27 13.56
C GLN A 58 -13.26 4.62 12.17
N GLU A 59 -12.21 4.93 11.41
CA GLU A 59 -11.93 4.24 10.16
C GLU A 59 -11.48 2.81 10.38
N THR A 60 -10.66 2.57 11.40
CA THR A 60 -10.26 1.19 11.74
C THR A 60 -11.49 0.34 12.08
N ASP A 61 -12.40 0.86 12.89
CA ASP A 61 -13.67 0.17 13.23
C ASP A 61 -14.54 -0.06 11.98
N PHE A 62 -14.66 0.95 11.12
CA PHE A 62 -15.40 0.85 9.86
C PHE A 62 -14.82 -0.21 8.93
N LEU A 63 -13.50 -0.23 8.73
CA LEU A 63 -12.85 -1.21 7.85
C LEU A 63 -12.92 -2.64 8.41
N LEU A 64 -12.82 -2.81 9.73
CA LEU A 64 -12.97 -4.11 10.37
C LEU A 64 -14.39 -4.65 10.23
N GLN A 65 -15.41 -3.80 10.41
CA GLN A 65 -16.79 -4.18 10.16
C GLN A 65 -17.02 -4.54 8.68
N LEU A 66 -16.47 -3.74 7.77
CA LEU A 66 -16.57 -3.98 6.33
C LEU A 66 -15.91 -5.31 5.93
N ALA A 67 -14.75 -5.66 6.51
CA ALA A 67 -14.10 -6.95 6.27
C ALA A 67 -14.93 -8.12 6.82
N SER A 68 -15.62 -7.95 7.96
CA SER A 68 -16.53 -8.96 8.52
C SER A 68 -17.74 -9.23 7.62
N ASP A 69 -18.21 -8.19 6.93
CA ASP A 69 -19.38 -8.28 6.04
C ASP A 69 -19.02 -8.74 4.60
N ASN A 70 -17.72 -8.71 4.25
CA ASN A 70 -17.25 -8.99 2.88
C ASN A 70 -16.10 -10.00 2.89
N PRO A 71 -16.33 -11.28 2.63
CA PRO A 71 -15.31 -12.34 2.67
C PRO A 71 -14.15 -12.16 1.67
N SER A 72 -14.30 -11.32 0.65
CA SER A 72 -13.23 -10.96 -0.28
C SER A 72 -12.19 -10.03 0.34
N VAL A 73 -12.50 -9.36 1.46
CA VAL A 73 -11.57 -8.50 2.20
C VAL A 73 -10.88 -9.33 3.28
N LEU A 74 -9.68 -9.83 3.01
CA LEU A 74 -8.96 -10.77 3.88
C LEU A 74 -8.23 -10.10 5.05
N GLY A 75 -8.01 -8.80 4.98
CA GLY A 75 -7.29 -8.08 6.00
C GLY A 75 -7.51 -6.58 5.97
N VAL A 76 -7.20 -5.96 7.10
CA VAL A 76 -7.32 -4.52 7.32
C VAL A 76 -5.99 -3.96 7.82
N VAL A 77 -5.53 -2.90 7.15
CA VAL A 77 -4.47 -2.01 7.62
C VAL A 77 -5.16 -0.72 8.09
N GLY A 78 -5.34 -0.60 9.39
CA GLY A 78 -6.07 0.50 10.03
C GLY A 78 -5.20 1.73 10.30
N TRP A 79 -5.76 2.64 11.08
CA TRP A 79 -5.06 3.79 11.64
C TRP A 79 -5.33 3.91 13.15
N THR A 80 -4.33 4.35 13.89
CA THR A 80 -4.44 4.83 15.26
C THR A 80 -3.32 5.82 15.53
N ASP A 81 -3.47 6.69 16.53
CA ASP A 81 -2.35 7.51 16.99
C ASP A 81 -1.32 6.64 17.71
N LEU A 82 -0.25 6.30 17.00
CA LEU A 82 0.85 5.46 17.51
C LEU A 82 1.64 6.11 18.65
N ARG A 83 1.45 7.41 18.91
CA ARG A 83 2.04 8.14 20.04
C ARG A 83 1.17 8.13 21.27
N SER A 84 -0.08 7.67 21.16
CA SER A 84 -1.06 7.68 22.23
C SER A 84 -0.63 6.83 23.42
N ALA A 85 -0.87 7.34 24.63
CA ALA A 85 -0.69 6.58 25.87
C ALA A 85 -1.69 5.41 25.99
N GLN A 86 -2.84 5.49 25.30
CA GLN A 86 -3.88 4.45 25.27
C GLN A 86 -3.67 3.42 24.16
N LEU A 87 -2.58 3.49 23.39
CA LEU A 87 -2.34 2.61 22.24
C LEU A 87 -2.47 1.12 22.61
N GLN A 88 -1.94 0.72 23.77
CA GLN A 88 -2.00 -0.68 24.18
C GLN A 88 -3.44 -1.18 24.33
N GLU A 89 -4.28 -0.43 25.04
CA GLU A 89 -5.69 -0.76 25.28
C GLU A 89 -6.46 -0.86 23.95
N ARG A 90 -6.22 0.08 23.03
CA ARG A 90 -6.85 0.10 21.70
C ARG A 90 -6.45 -1.10 20.87
N LEU A 91 -5.18 -1.46 20.86
CA LEU A 91 -4.69 -2.65 20.17
C LEU A 91 -5.26 -3.93 20.78
N GLU A 92 -5.43 -4.01 22.08
CA GLU A 92 -6.08 -5.16 22.75
C GLU A 92 -7.53 -5.32 22.31
N HIS A 93 -8.25 -4.21 22.09
CA HIS A 93 -9.59 -4.21 21.55
C HIS A 93 -9.62 -4.70 20.09
N TRP A 94 -8.87 -4.03 19.20
CA TRP A 94 -8.94 -4.33 17.77
C TRP A 94 -8.33 -5.68 17.37
N THR A 95 -7.31 -6.18 18.09
CA THR A 95 -6.73 -7.51 17.80
C THR A 95 -7.66 -8.68 18.10
N GLN A 96 -8.80 -8.44 18.73
CA GLN A 96 -9.87 -9.44 18.84
C GLN A 96 -10.51 -9.74 17.48
N ASN A 97 -10.44 -8.81 16.53
CA ASN A 97 -10.92 -9.03 15.17
C ASN A 97 -9.79 -9.64 14.31
N PRO A 98 -9.98 -10.88 13.79
CA PRO A 98 -8.93 -11.56 13.04
C PRO A 98 -8.62 -10.91 11.68
N ALA A 99 -9.45 -9.96 11.21
CA ALA A 99 -9.18 -9.22 9.99
C ALA A 99 -8.11 -8.12 10.19
N LEU A 100 -7.83 -7.68 11.42
CA LEU A 100 -6.78 -6.70 11.64
C LEU A 100 -5.40 -7.30 11.34
N ARG A 101 -4.63 -6.67 10.44
CA ARG A 101 -3.34 -7.16 9.98
C ARG A 101 -2.20 -6.17 10.13
N GLY A 102 -2.50 -4.90 10.26
CA GLY A 102 -1.49 -3.86 10.39
C GLY A 102 -2.08 -2.47 10.58
N PHE A 103 -1.19 -1.50 10.60
CA PHE A 103 -1.53 -0.09 10.67
C PHE A 103 -0.67 0.71 9.72
N ARG A 104 -1.19 1.87 9.30
CA ARG A 104 -0.47 2.83 8.49
C ARG A 104 -0.69 4.24 9.05
N HIS A 105 0.34 5.05 9.04
CA HIS A 105 0.25 6.49 9.20
C HIS A 105 0.60 7.18 7.87
N ILE A 106 -0.08 8.28 7.53
CA ILE A 106 0.17 9.04 6.30
C ILE A 106 1.40 9.93 6.53
N VAL A 107 2.57 9.33 6.62
CA VAL A 107 3.83 10.00 6.93
C VAL A 107 4.21 11.02 5.85
N GLN A 108 3.86 10.74 4.60
CA GLN A 108 4.15 11.62 3.45
C GLN A 108 3.63 13.04 3.62
N ASP A 109 2.53 13.23 4.35
CA ASP A 109 1.84 14.52 4.50
C ASP A 109 2.21 15.23 5.82
N GLU A 110 3.09 14.64 6.61
CA GLU A 110 3.57 15.27 7.83
C GLU A 110 4.47 16.48 7.54
N PRO A 111 4.31 17.58 8.26
CA PRO A 111 5.10 18.79 8.04
C PRO A 111 6.59 18.60 8.39
N ASP A 112 6.90 17.66 9.28
CA ASP A 112 8.27 17.29 9.68
C ASP A 112 8.42 15.76 9.70
N VAL A 113 8.65 15.17 8.53
CA VAL A 113 8.82 13.72 8.36
C VAL A 113 10.01 13.19 9.15
N PRO A 114 11.22 13.79 9.10
CA PRO A 114 12.34 13.35 9.93
C PRO A 114 12.04 13.41 11.43
N GLY A 115 11.36 14.47 11.88
CA GLY A 115 10.95 14.65 13.27
C GLY A 115 9.99 13.55 13.73
N LEU A 116 8.94 13.25 12.94
CA LEU A 116 8.03 12.15 13.24
C LEU A 116 8.74 10.80 13.30
N LEU A 117 9.54 10.47 12.29
CA LEU A 117 10.23 9.17 12.21
C LEU A 117 11.28 8.98 13.30
N SER A 118 11.82 10.09 13.86
CA SER A 118 12.72 10.08 15.01
C SER A 118 11.99 10.20 16.37
N ASP A 119 10.71 10.52 16.40
CA ASP A 119 9.92 10.66 17.62
C ASP A 119 9.89 9.35 18.40
N ALA A 120 10.28 9.41 19.68
CA ALA A 120 10.41 8.22 20.52
C ALA A 120 9.06 7.55 20.81
N ALA A 121 7.95 8.33 20.88
CA ALA A 121 6.63 7.77 21.13
C ALA A 121 6.12 7.04 19.87
N PHE A 122 6.29 7.64 18.69
CA PHE A 122 5.95 7.01 17.42
C PHE A 122 6.73 5.70 17.21
N GLN A 123 8.03 5.71 17.44
CA GLN A 123 8.88 4.53 17.34
C GLN A 123 8.47 3.42 18.31
N ARG A 124 8.11 3.77 19.55
CA ARG A 124 7.59 2.79 20.52
C ARG A 124 6.26 2.21 20.08
N GLY A 125 5.38 3.04 19.49
CA GLY A 125 4.10 2.61 18.94
C GLY A 125 4.27 1.57 17.85
N VAL A 126 5.11 1.82 16.84
CA VAL A 126 5.39 0.85 15.78
C VAL A 126 6.03 -0.42 16.33
N ALA A 127 6.97 -0.32 17.27
CA ALA A 127 7.53 -1.50 17.93
C ALA A 127 6.47 -2.30 18.70
N HIS A 128 5.44 -1.62 19.23
CA HIS A 128 4.32 -2.28 19.90
C HIS A 128 3.45 -3.08 18.93
N LEU A 129 3.16 -2.51 17.73
CA LEU A 129 2.49 -3.24 16.65
C LEU A 129 3.26 -4.53 16.30
N GLN A 130 4.56 -4.40 16.05
CA GLN A 130 5.41 -5.52 15.66
C GLN A 130 5.44 -6.65 16.69
N ARG A 131 5.51 -6.32 18.00
CA ARG A 131 5.42 -7.33 19.08
C ARG A 131 4.09 -8.08 19.12
N LYS A 132 3.01 -7.47 18.62
CA LYS A 132 1.70 -8.11 18.46
C LYS A 132 1.54 -8.88 17.14
N GLY A 133 2.59 -8.95 16.30
CA GLY A 133 2.54 -9.59 14.99
C GLY A 133 1.77 -8.79 13.94
N LEU A 134 1.64 -7.47 14.13
CA LEU A 134 1.00 -6.56 13.18
C LEU A 134 2.03 -5.86 12.31
N SER A 135 1.78 -5.81 11.00
CA SER A 135 2.63 -5.09 10.06
C SER A 135 2.44 -3.57 10.18
N TYR A 136 3.45 -2.83 9.76
CA TYR A 136 3.35 -1.39 9.61
C TYR A 136 3.65 -1.00 8.15
N ASP A 137 2.66 -0.37 7.50
CA ASP A 137 2.80 0.10 6.13
C ASP A 137 3.47 1.49 6.13
N VAL A 138 4.53 1.63 5.33
CA VAL A 138 5.38 2.82 5.24
C VAL A 138 4.98 3.60 4.00
N LEU A 139 4.28 4.70 4.17
CA LEU A 139 3.81 5.58 3.10
C LEU A 139 4.63 6.87 3.05
N LEU A 140 5.43 7.03 2.00
CA LEU A 140 6.35 8.14 1.80
C LEU A 140 6.42 8.56 0.33
N PHE A 141 6.73 9.82 0.07
CA PHE A 141 7.17 10.24 -1.26
C PHE A 141 8.64 9.85 -1.53
N GLY A 142 9.01 9.72 -2.80
CA GLY A 142 10.34 9.29 -3.21
C GLY A 142 11.49 10.12 -2.64
N HIS A 143 11.27 11.43 -2.45
CA HIS A 143 12.29 12.32 -1.86
C HIS A 143 12.46 12.14 -0.34
N GLN A 144 11.51 11.47 0.34
CA GLN A 144 11.53 11.20 1.78
C GLN A 144 12.11 9.83 2.14
N LEU A 145 12.41 8.97 1.15
CA LEU A 145 12.95 7.63 1.39
C LEU A 145 14.25 7.62 2.23
N PRO A 146 15.18 8.58 2.07
CA PRO A 146 16.36 8.65 2.93
C PRO A 146 16.04 8.79 4.41
N ASP A 147 14.98 9.53 4.77
CA ASP A 147 14.58 9.78 6.14
C ASP A 147 14.05 8.50 6.81
N ALA A 148 13.41 7.62 6.02
CA ALA A 148 12.85 6.36 6.51
C ALA A 148 13.92 5.28 6.80
N GLN A 149 15.13 5.38 6.25
CA GLN A 149 16.13 4.32 6.33
C GLN A 149 16.49 3.97 7.77
N ALA A 150 16.80 4.96 8.60
CA ALA A 150 17.15 4.75 10.02
C ALA A 150 15.98 4.24 10.85
N PHE A 151 14.76 4.72 10.56
CA PHE A 151 13.53 4.24 11.18
C PHE A 151 13.28 2.77 10.84
N CYS A 152 13.25 2.41 9.56
CA CYS A 152 13.00 1.05 9.11
C CYS A 152 14.06 0.06 9.62
N ALA A 153 15.34 0.45 9.66
CA ALA A 153 16.41 -0.40 10.15
C ALA A 153 16.26 -0.80 11.63
N ARG A 154 15.56 0.01 12.43
CA ARG A 154 15.31 -0.25 13.86
C ARG A 154 14.00 -0.99 14.12
N ARG A 155 13.23 -1.30 13.09
CA ARG A 155 11.88 -1.90 13.18
C ARG A 155 11.87 -3.30 12.56
N ASP A 156 12.73 -4.19 13.05
CA ASP A 156 13.02 -5.52 12.50
C ASP A 156 12.31 -6.69 13.21
N GLN A 157 11.41 -6.39 14.14
CA GLN A 157 10.72 -7.43 14.92
C GLN A 157 9.53 -8.06 14.18
N HIS A 158 9.06 -7.41 13.12
CA HIS A 158 8.02 -7.90 12.22
C HIS A 158 8.11 -7.16 10.88
N TRP A 159 7.26 -7.51 9.92
CA TRP A 159 7.28 -6.92 8.59
C TRP A 159 6.94 -5.44 8.60
N LEU A 160 7.74 -4.68 7.86
CA LEU A 160 7.37 -3.39 7.30
C LEU A 160 6.98 -3.59 5.84
N VAL A 161 6.06 -2.77 5.34
CA VAL A 161 5.60 -2.83 3.95
C VAL A 161 5.70 -1.44 3.34
N LEU A 162 6.58 -1.27 2.35
CA LEU A 162 6.71 -0.01 1.62
C LEU A 162 5.57 0.11 0.61
N ASP A 163 4.71 1.12 0.78
CA ASP A 163 3.63 1.40 -0.16
C ASP A 163 4.15 2.03 -1.45
N HIS A 164 3.52 1.70 -2.58
CA HIS A 164 3.64 2.37 -3.88
C HIS A 164 5.09 2.49 -4.41
N VAL A 165 5.93 1.49 -4.12
CA VAL A 165 7.36 1.50 -4.49
C VAL A 165 8.07 2.78 -4.00
N GLY A 166 7.57 3.36 -2.90
CA GLY A 166 8.07 4.63 -2.36
C GLY A 166 7.79 5.82 -3.27
N LYS A 167 6.66 5.83 -3.99
CA LYS A 167 6.13 6.95 -4.79
C LYS A 167 7.19 7.71 -5.60
N PRO A 168 7.77 7.09 -6.64
CA PRO A 168 8.69 7.79 -7.53
C PRO A 168 7.98 8.96 -8.23
N ALA A 169 8.66 10.10 -8.37
CA ALA A 169 8.09 11.29 -8.99
C ALA A 169 7.99 11.13 -10.53
N LEU A 170 7.06 10.30 -10.99
CA LEU A 170 6.92 9.92 -12.41
C LEU A 170 6.63 11.12 -13.32
N ARG A 171 5.90 12.13 -12.86
CA ARG A 171 5.68 13.37 -13.60
C ARG A 171 6.98 14.08 -13.97
N ASN A 172 8.04 13.84 -13.23
CA ASN A 172 9.36 14.42 -13.41
C ASN A 172 10.41 13.40 -13.86
N TRP A 173 9.99 12.20 -14.31
CA TRP A 173 10.89 11.06 -14.57
C TRP A 173 12.00 11.34 -15.59
N GLY A 174 11.74 12.20 -16.57
CA GLY A 174 12.72 12.64 -17.56
C GLY A 174 13.72 13.69 -17.10
N GLN A 175 13.55 14.25 -15.88
CA GLN A 175 14.52 15.21 -15.34
C GLN A 175 15.77 14.50 -14.84
N ALA A 176 16.91 15.18 -15.02
CA ALA A 176 18.18 14.65 -14.52
C ALA A 176 18.09 14.33 -13.03
N ASP A 177 18.63 13.20 -12.63
CA ASP A 177 18.74 12.71 -11.26
C ASP A 177 17.45 12.24 -10.56
N VAL A 178 16.23 12.51 -11.06
CA VAL A 178 14.99 12.08 -10.38
C VAL A 178 14.96 10.55 -10.25
N ALA A 179 15.06 9.84 -11.36
CA ALA A 179 15.05 8.38 -11.37
C ALA A 179 16.27 7.80 -10.64
N SER A 180 17.45 8.38 -10.81
CA SER A 180 18.68 7.86 -10.20
C SER A 180 18.70 8.01 -8.67
N ARG A 181 18.19 9.12 -8.14
CA ARG A 181 18.06 9.33 -6.67
C ARG A 181 17.07 8.33 -6.09
N TRP A 182 15.86 8.25 -6.67
CA TRP A 182 14.87 7.29 -6.20
C TRP A 182 15.39 5.85 -6.22
N ARG A 183 16.07 5.40 -7.29
CA ARG A 183 16.67 4.06 -7.37
C ARG A 183 17.69 3.82 -6.25
N LYS A 184 18.56 4.78 -6.01
CA LYS A 184 19.58 4.71 -4.94
C LYS A 184 18.90 4.50 -3.58
N ASP A 185 17.89 5.30 -3.28
CA ASP A 185 17.24 5.32 -1.97
C ASP A 185 16.33 4.10 -1.79
N LEU A 186 15.63 3.65 -2.85
CA LEU A 186 14.88 2.40 -2.87
C LEU A 186 15.79 1.19 -2.58
N ARG A 187 16.94 1.11 -3.27
CA ARG A 187 17.91 0.02 -3.06
C ARG A 187 18.52 0.04 -1.66
N ALA A 188 18.68 1.22 -1.05
CA ALA A 188 19.13 1.32 0.33
C ALA A 188 18.12 0.73 1.31
N LEU A 189 16.83 1.03 1.15
CA LEU A 189 15.74 0.44 1.94
C LEU A 189 15.60 -1.07 1.68
N ALA A 190 15.71 -1.50 0.44
CA ALA A 190 15.57 -2.91 0.05
C ALA A 190 16.63 -3.85 0.66
N ARG A 191 17.74 -3.30 1.19
CA ARG A 191 18.75 -4.08 1.97
C ARG A 191 18.19 -4.60 3.29
N LEU A 192 17.09 -4.03 3.77
CA LEU A 192 16.45 -4.46 5.01
C LEU A 192 15.61 -5.71 4.74
N PRO A 193 15.96 -6.88 5.30
CA PRO A 193 15.32 -8.15 4.96
C PRO A 193 13.87 -8.25 5.43
N HIS A 194 13.48 -7.44 6.41
CA HIS A 194 12.12 -7.36 6.98
C HIS A 194 11.23 -6.31 6.29
N LEU A 195 11.67 -5.72 5.18
CA LEU A 195 10.90 -4.78 4.40
C LEU A 195 10.38 -5.44 3.13
N MET A 196 9.05 -5.45 2.95
CA MET A 196 8.35 -5.81 1.72
C MET A 196 8.00 -4.56 0.93
N CYS A 197 7.60 -4.71 -0.32
CA CYS A 197 7.24 -3.60 -1.18
C CYS A 197 5.99 -3.91 -2.01
N LYS A 198 5.05 -2.97 -2.09
CA LYS A 198 3.87 -3.04 -2.95
C LYS A 198 4.14 -2.39 -4.29
N LEU A 199 3.95 -3.12 -5.38
CA LEU A 199 3.81 -2.58 -6.73
C LEU A 199 2.39 -2.05 -6.89
N SER A 200 2.17 -0.81 -6.47
CA SER A 200 0.85 -0.15 -6.41
C SER A 200 0.99 1.36 -6.60
N GLY A 201 -0.12 2.07 -6.86
CA GLY A 201 -0.20 3.54 -6.81
C GLY A 201 0.62 4.31 -7.84
N LEU A 202 1.36 3.66 -8.75
CA LEU A 202 2.26 4.37 -9.68
C LEU A 202 1.50 5.16 -10.74
N VAL A 203 0.30 4.73 -11.12
CA VAL A 203 -0.50 5.45 -12.12
C VAL A 203 -0.88 6.85 -11.62
N THR A 204 -1.06 7.04 -10.32
CA THR A 204 -1.40 8.33 -9.72
C THR A 204 -0.22 9.29 -9.65
N GLU A 205 1.00 8.78 -9.74
CA GLU A 205 2.22 9.58 -9.82
C GLU A 205 2.50 10.11 -11.25
N THR A 206 1.71 9.66 -12.26
CA THR A 206 1.77 10.16 -13.64
C THR A 206 0.88 11.38 -13.87
N ALA A 207 0.92 11.95 -15.06
CA ALA A 207 -0.01 12.99 -15.46
C ALA A 207 -1.42 12.42 -15.65
N TRP A 208 -2.39 12.95 -14.90
CA TRP A 208 -3.79 12.52 -15.03
C TRP A 208 -4.43 13.07 -16.29
N SER A 209 -5.25 12.24 -16.96
CA SER A 209 -6.01 12.64 -18.13
C SER A 209 -7.49 12.30 -17.95
N THR A 210 -8.36 13.04 -18.62
CA THR A 210 -9.81 12.76 -18.63
C THR A 210 -10.12 11.42 -19.32
N ALA A 211 -9.24 10.94 -20.21
CA ALA A 211 -9.38 9.64 -20.85
C ALA A 211 -9.11 8.44 -19.94
N LYS A 212 -8.63 8.68 -18.70
CA LYS A 212 -8.24 7.62 -17.74
C LYS A 212 -7.30 6.59 -18.36
N ALA A 213 -6.37 7.07 -19.18
CA ALA A 213 -5.36 6.27 -19.85
C ALA A 213 -3.97 6.85 -19.59
N VAL A 214 -3.07 5.97 -19.18
CA VAL A 214 -1.66 6.30 -18.97
C VAL A 214 -0.96 6.43 -20.33
N SER A 215 -0.13 7.45 -20.50
CA SER A 215 0.64 7.62 -21.73
C SER A 215 1.63 6.46 -21.93
N ALA A 216 2.06 6.20 -23.18
CA ALA A 216 3.07 5.17 -23.44
C ALA A 216 4.40 5.44 -22.71
N GLY A 217 4.78 6.72 -22.57
CA GLY A 217 5.97 7.12 -21.83
C GLY A 217 5.85 6.85 -20.34
N ASP A 218 4.72 7.22 -19.74
CA ASP A 218 4.44 6.95 -18.32
C ASP A 218 4.34 5.45 -18.05
N HIS A 219 3.68 4.70 -18.95
CA HIS A 219 3.61 3.24 -18.85
C HIS A 219 5.01 2.60 -18.86
N ALA A 220 5.90 3.04 -19.75
CA ALA A 220 7.29 2.59 -19.78
C ALA A 220 8.03 2.92 -18.47
N ALA A 221 7.81 4.11 -17.91
CA ALA A 221 8.39 4.51 -16.62
C ALA A 221 7.86 3.65 -15.46
N ILE A 222 6.56 3.32 -15.43
CA ILE A 222 5.97 2.39 -14.45
C ILE A 222 6.65 1.02 -14.53
N LEU A 223 6.80 0.46 -15.73
CA LEU A 223 7.46 -0.83 -15.93
C LEU A 223 8.94 -0.80 -15.48
N GLN A 224 9.66 0.31 -15.71
CA GLN A 224 11.00 0.50 -15.18
C GLN A 224 11.01 0.50 -13.65
N CYS A 225 10.04 1.12 -12.99
CA CYS A 225 9.93 1.07 -11.54
C CYS A 225 9.67 -0.33 -11.02
N TYR A 226 8.86 -1.14 -11.70
CA TYR A 226 8.62 -2.52 -11.35
C TYR A 226 9.91 -3.37 -11.50
N ASP A 227 10.63 -3.20 -12.61
CA ASP A 227 11.91 -3.91 -12.84
C ASP A 227 12.95 -3.53 -11.78
N GLU A 228 13.07 -2.23 -11.43
CA GLU A 228 13.97 -1.77 -10.36
C GLU A 228 13.58 -2.32 -8.97
N ALA A 229 12.28 -2.41 -8.69
CA ALA A 229 11.82 -3.00 -7.44
C ALA A 229 12.13 -4.51 -7.41
N LEU A 230 11.97 -5.22 -8.53
CA LEU A 230 12.33 -6.64 -8.63
C LEU A 230 13.82 -6.86 -8.40
N GLU A 231 14.67 -6.03 -9.00
CA GLU A 231 16.13 -6.10 -8.81
C GLU A 231 16.52 -5.79 -7.37
N ALA A 232 15.86 -4.83 -6.72
CA ALA A 232 16.20 -4.40 -5.38
C ALA A 232 15.68 -5.35 -4.28
N PHE A 233 14.42 -5.76 -4.34
CA PHE A 233 13.75 -6.55 -3.29
C PHE A 233 13.78 -8.06 -3.57
N GLY A 234 13.92 -8.45 -4.84
CA GLY A 234 13.69 -9.82 -5.28
C GLY A 234 12.21 -10.22 -5.25
N PRO A 235 11.84 -11.31 -5.96
CA PRO A 235 10.43 -11.70 -6.14
C PRO A 235 9.73 -12.12 -4.85
N GLN A 236 10.49 -12.49 -3.82
CA GLN A 236 9.94 -12.94 -2.54
C GLN A 236 9.49 -11.81 -1.61
N ARG A 237 9.68 -10.53 -2.00
CA ARG A 237 9.32 -9.38 -1.18
C ARG A 237 8.49 -8.35 -1.93
N LEU A 238 7.91 -8.72 -3.07
CA LEU A 238 7.02 -7.88 -3.86
C LEU A 238 5.58 -8.37 -3.78
N MET A 239 4.63 -7.43 -3.72
CA MET A 239 3.20 -7.71 -3.71
C MET A 239 2.48 -6.77 -4.68
N TYR A 240 1.41 -7.26 -5.30
CA TYR A 240 0.51 -6.42 -6.11
C TYR A 240 -0.43 -5.60 -5.24
N GLY A 241 -0.72 -4.37 -5.66
CA GLY A 241 -1.80 -3.54 -5.16
C GLY A 241 -2.32 -2.61 -6.25
N SER A 242 -3.63 -2.40 -6.31
CA SER A 242 -4.24 -1.51 -7.31
C SER A 242 -4.21 -0.04 -6.91
N ASP A 243 -4.24 0.23 -5.61
CA ASP A 243 -4.55 1.54 -5.05
C ASP A 243 -5.97 2.02 -5.44
N TRP A 244 -6.91 1.08 -5.63
CA TRP A 244 -8.30 1.42 -5.92
C TRP A 244 -8.99 2.00 -4.67
N PRO A 245 -9.84 3.03 -4.77
CA PRO A 245 -10.27 3.72 -5.98
C PRO A 245 -9.35 4.86 -6.43
N VAL A 246 -8.28 5.17 -5.69
CA VAL A 246 -7.37 6.29 -5.97
C VAL A 246 -6.76 6.19 -7.37
N CYS A 247 -6.45 4.98 -7.84
CA CYS A 247 -5.96 4.75 -9.20
C CYS A 247 -6.90 5.32 -10.29
N GLN A 248 -8.21 5.48 -10.00
CA GLN A 248 -9.18 6.05 -10.94
C GLN A 248 -8.93 7.52 -11.28
N LEU A 249 -8.03 8.19 -10.58
CA LEU A 249 -7.54 9.49 -11.00
C LEU A 249 -6.83 9.45 -12.36
N ALA A 250 -6.14 8.34 -12.67
CA ALA A 250 -5.31 8.20 -13.84
C ALA A 250 -5.69 7.02 -14.76
N ALA A 251 -6.16 5.90 -14.20
CA ALA A 251 -6.46 4.68 -14.95
C ALA A 251 -7.61 3.89 -14.30
N LEU A 252 -8.34 3.12 -15.11
CA LEU A 252 -9.32 2.17 -14.57
C LEU A 252 -8.62 0.97 -13.92
N TYR A 253 -9.29 0.33 -12.97
CA TYR A 253 -8.77 -0.86 -12.27
C TYR A 253 -8.21 -1.92 -13.21
N GLY A 254 -8.98 -2.27 -14.26
CA GLY A 254 -8.56 -3.29 -15.23
C GLY A 254 -7.24 -2.96 -15.93
N ALA A 255 -6.98 -1.69 -16.25
CA ALA A 255 -5.73 -1.27 -16.88
C ALA A 255 -4.53 -1.36 -15.90
N VAL A 256 -4.76 -1.03 -14.62
CA VAL A 256 -3.74 -1.20 -13.57
C VAL A 256 -3.39 -2.67 -13.38
N ALA A 257 -4.42 -3.53 -13.25
CA ALA A 257 -4.26 -4.96 -13.11
C ALA A 257 -3.57 -5.60 -14.34
N GLU A 258 -3.98 -5.21 -15.56
CA GLU A 258 -3.40 -5.71 -16.80
C GLU A 258 -1.90 -5.39 -16.91
N THR A 259 -1.48 -4.18 -16.53
CA THR A 259 -0.06 -3.79 -16.49
C THR A 259 0.74 -4.74 -15.59
N ALA A 260 0.24 -5.02 -14.40
CA ALA A 260 0.90 -5.93 -13.45
C ALA A 260 0.88 -7.39 -13.93
N LEU A 261 -0.23 -7.85 -14.56
CA LEU A 261 -0.36 -9.20 -15.10
C LEU A 261 0.64 -9.44 -16.24
N GLN A 262 0.73 -8.52 -17.18
CA GLN A 262 1.67 -8.61 -18.33
C GLN A 262 3.11 -8.56 -17.82
N TRP A 263 3.44 -7.64 -16.92
CA TRP A 263 4.77 -7.56 -16.33
C TRP A 263 5.13 -8.85 -15.59
N ALA A 264 4.28 -9.33 -14.70
CA ALA A 264 4.56 -10.54 -13.92
C ALA A 264 4.73 -11.77 -14.83
N SER A 265 3.89 -11.93 -15.85
CA SER A 265 4.01 -13.04 -16.80
C SER A 265 5.30 -13.01 -17.63
N SER A 266 5.86 -11.82 -17.86
CA SER A 266 7.09 -11.64 -18.64
C SER A 266 8.38 -11.69 -17.82
N ARG A 267 8.30 -11.43 -16.49
CA ARG A 267 9.47 -11.27 -15.60
C ARG A 267 9.62 -12.35 -14.56
N LEU A 268 8.53 -13.01 -14.16
CA LEU A 268 8.49 -13.91 -13.04
C LEU A 268 8.21 -15.34 -13.50
N SER A 269 8.93 -16.32 -12.93
CA SER A 269 8.58 -17.72 -13.05
C SER A 269 7.23 -18.01 -12.38
N VAL A 270 6.64 -19.18 -12.63
CA VAL A 270 5.34 -19.56 -12.06
C VAL A 270 5.35 -19.46 -10.52
N SER A 271 6.39 -19.97 -9.87
CA SER A 271 6.50 -19.91 -8.40
C SER A 271 6.70 -18.50 -7.86
N GLU A 272 7.38 -17.63 -8.61
CA GLU A 272 7.53 -16.21 -8.25
C GLU A 272 6.25 -15.44 -8.46
N GLN A 273 5.45 -15.77 -9.49
CA GLN A 273 4.11 -15.23 -9.66
C GLN A 273 3.20 -15.63 -8.50
N ASP A 274 3.24 -16.88 -8.04
CA ASP A 274 2.48 -17.31 -6.85
C ASP A 274 2.90 -16.52 -5.60
N ALA A 275 4.20 -16.24 -5.44
CA ALA A 275 4.68 -15.39 -4.36
C ALA A 275 4.15 -13.95 -4.48
N PHE A 276 4.28 -13.33 -5.66
CA PHE A 276 3.87 -11.95 -5.94
C PHE A 276 2.36 -11.73 -5.76
N TRP A 277 1.55 -12.67 -6.25
CA TRP A 277 0.09 -12.54 -6.23
C TRP A 277 -0.54 -12.95 -4.90
N SER A 278 0.13 -13.74 -4.06
CA SER A 278 -0.49 -14.31 -2.86
C SER A 278 0.48 -14.53 -1.70
N ALA A 279 1.48 -15.40 -1.86
CA ALA A 279 2.24 -15.92 -0.72
C ALA A 279 3.02 -14.83 0.04
N ASN A 280 3.49 -13.79 -0.64
CA ASN A 280 4.15 -12.65 0.02
C ASN A 280 3.17 -11.85 0.88
N ALA A 281 1.92 -11.64 0.41
CA ALA A 281 0.87 -11.00 1.20
C ALA A 281 0.48 -11.84 2.43
N VAL A 282 0.32 -13.14 2.24
CA VAL A 282 0.06 -14.08 3.35
C VAL A 282 1.14 -13.96 4.42
N ARG A 283 2.40 -13.93 4.03
CA ARG A 283 3.53 -13.82 4.95
C ARG A 283 3.63 -12.46 5.62
N ALA A 284 3.45 -11.36 4.86
CA ALA A 284 3.55 -10.01 5.37
C ALA A 284 2.45 -9.68 6.38
N TYR A 285 1.24 -10.09 6.08
CA TYR A 285 0.04 -9.73 6.84
C TYR A 285 -0.53 -10.90 7.68
N GLY A 286 0.13 -12.06 7.69
CA GLY A 286 -0.36 -13.23 8.43
C GLY A 286 -1.75 -13.66 8.01
N LEU A 287 -2.08 -13.60 6.71
CA LEU A 287 -3.44 -13.88 6.22
C LEU A 287 -3.77 -15.37 6.36
N THR A 288 -5.02 -15.65 6.69
CA THR A 288 -5.60 -16.98 6.59
C THR A 288 -6.37 -17.06 5.28
N LEU A 289 -5.94 -17.93 4.37
CA LEU A 289 -6.64 -18.12 3.12
C LEU A 289 -7.87 -19.03 3.32
N PRO A 290 -8.99 -18.77 2.60
CA PRO A 290 -10.11 -19.70 2.57
C PRO A 290 -9.64 -21.08 2.11
N SER A 291 -10.17 -22.15 2.71
CA SER A 291 -9.92 -23.50 2.25
C SER A 291 -10.33 -23.64 0.79
N SER A 292 -9.47 -24.25 -0.03
CA SER A 292 -9.82 -24.60 -1.42
C SER A 292 -10.97 -25.61 -1.36
N THR A 293 -12.17 -25.18 -1.72
CA THR A 293 -13.32 -26.09 -1.91
C THR A 293 -13.23 -26.77 -3.26
#